data_7030facd12271a3729657f30d8a0d827
#
_entry.id   7030facd12271a3729657f30d8a0d827
#
_cell.length_a   1.000
_cell.length_b   1.000
_cell.length_c   1.000
_cell.angle_alpha   90.00
_cell.angle_beta   90.00
_cell.angle_gamma   90.00
#
_symmetry.space_group_name_H-M   'P 1'
#
loop_
_entity.id
_entity.type
_entity.pdbx_description
1 polymer ?
#
loop_
_entity_poly.entity_id
_entity_poly.type
_entity_poly.pdbx_seq_one_letter_code
_entity_poly.pdbx_strand_id
1 'polypeptide(L)'
;MSTVIAIDGPAGSGKSTVARLLADRLGFAFLDTGAMYRAVTALALRQSVAFDDTSGLTELATSSHITTIPRVTINGEDVTDEIRSDRVNSAVSIVAAVPGVREAMVARQREFAEQQDSGTVVEGRDIGTVVF
;
A
#
# COMPACT_ATOMS: atom_id res chain seq x y z
N MET A 1 15.27 14.56 -8.80
CA MET A 1 14.69 13.24 -9.13
C MET A 1 15.09 12.22 -8.08
N SER A 2 14.12 11.53 -7.53
CA SER A 2 14.37 10.56 -6.47
C SER A 2 14.58 9.16 -7.05
N THR A 3 15.52 8.41 -6.48
CA THR A 3 15.80 7.04 -6.90
C THR A 3 14.72 6.10 -6.37
N VAL A 4 14.22 5.21 -7.21
CA VAL A 4 13.24 4.19 -6.80
C VAL A 4 13.82 2.81 -7.06
N ILE A 5 13.80 1.96 -6.05
CA ILE A 5 14.16 0.55 -6.16
C ILE A 5 12.89 -0.27 -5.96
N ALA A 6 12.47 -0.97 -7.00
CA ALA A 6 11.26 -1.79 -6.94
C ALA A 6 11.61 -3.22 -6.55
N ILE A 7 10.94 -3.74 -5.52
CA ILE A 7 11.03 -5.15 -5.11
C ILE A 7 9.69 -5.79 -5.41
N ASP A 8 9.63 -6.52 -6.51
CA ASP A 8 8.41 -7.19 -6.96
C ASP A 8 8.43 -8.67 -6.60
N GLY A 9 7.28 -9.21 -6.29
CA GLY A 9 7.12 -10.63 -6.03
C GLY A 9 5.82 -10.96 -5.35
N PRO A 10 5.48 -12.25 -5.30
CA PRO A 10 4.27 -12.71 -4.63
C PRO A 10 4.37 -12.57 -3.12
N ALA A 11 3.21 -12.51 -2.45
CA ALA A 11 3.15 -12.52 -1.00
C ALA A 11 3.83 -13.78 -0.44
N GLY A 12 4.51 -13.65 0.70
CA GLY A 12 5.15 -14.78 1.38
C GLY A 12 6.50 -15.19 0.79
N SER A 13 7.06 -14.42 -0.13
CA SER A 13 8.36 -14.72 -0.75
C SER A 13 9.56 -14.16 0.02
N GLY A 14 9.34 -13.53 1.18
CA GLY A 14 10.40 -12.90 1.97
C GLY A 14 10.81 -11.52 1.47
N LYS A 15 10.12 -10.97 0.47
CA LYS A 15 10.49 -9.68 -0.14
C LYS A 15 10.42 -8.51 0.84
N SER A 16 9.51 -8.54 1.81
CA SER A 16 9.40 -7.47 2.81
C SER A 16 10.65 -7.36 3.67
N THR A 17 11.21 -8.49 4.10
CA THR A 17 12.44 -8.51 4.89
C THR A 17 13.61 -7.97 4.08
N VAL A 18 13.76 -8.43 2.84
CA VAL A 18 14.82 -7.97 1.93
C VAL A 18 14.69 -6.48 1.66
N ALA A 19 13.49 -6.00 1.36
CA ALA A 19 13.23 -4.60 1.05
C ALA A 19 13.57 -3.68 2.22
N ARG A 20 13.17 -4.06 3.44
CA ARG A 20 13.48 -3.27 4.65
C ARG A 20 14.97 -3.21 4.94
N LEU A 21 15.67 -4.34 4.81
CA LEU A 21 17.13 -4.36 5.00
C LEU A 21 17.84 -3.50 3.97
N LEU A 22 17.40 -3.56 2.72
CA LEU A 22 17.98 -2.76 1.66
C LEU A 22 17.77 -1.27 1.91
N ALA A 23 16.55 -0.86 2.28
CA ALA A 23 16.23 0.52 2.61
C ALA A 23 17.11 1.04 3.75
N ASP A 24 17.25 0.26 4.82
CA ASP A 24 18.08 0.62 5.97
C ASP A 24 19.55 0.82 5.56
N ARG A 25 20.08 -0.09 4.75
CA ARG A 25 21.49 -0.01 4.31
C ARG A 25 21.77 1.17 3.41
N LEU A 26 20.80 1.55 2.58
CA LEU A 26 20.96 2.67 1.65
C LEU A 26 20.55 4.02 2.25
N GLY A 27 19.95 4.02 3.43
CA GLY A 27 19.36 5.23 3.99
C GLY A 27 18.16 5.73 3.20
N PHE A 28 17.45 4.82 2.53
CA PHE A 28 16.26 5.12 1.74
C PHE A 28 14.99 4.95 2.55
N ALA A 29 13.93 5.63 2.16
CA ALA A 29 12.60 5.36 2.68
C ALA A 29 12.10 3.99 2.20
N PHE A 30 11.17 3.40 2.94
CA PHE A 30 10.56 2.13 2.57
C PHE A 30 9.06 2.32 2.41
N LEU A 31 8.48 1.78 1.34
CA LEU A 31 7.05 1.82 1.09
C LEU A 31 6.51 0.41 0.83
N ASP A 32 5.57 -0.02 1.68
CA ASP A 32 4.88 -1.29 1.55
C ASP A 32 3.52 -1.04 0.88
N THR A 33 3.45 -1.30 -0.43
CA THR A 33 2.22 -1.04 -1.18
C THR A 33 1.10 -2.01 -0.83
N GLY A 34 1.45 -3.25 -0.48
CA GLY A 34 0.44 -4.23 -0.02
C GLY A 34 -0.27 -3.76 1.23
N ALA A 35 0.47 -3.16 2.17
CA ALA A 35 -0.13 -2.59 3.38
C ALA A 35 -1.11 -1.46 3.06
N MET A 36 -0.86 -0.66 2.02
CA MET A 36 -1.77 0.40 1.59
C MET A 36 -3.12 -0.16 1.14
N TYR A 37 -3.11 -1.19 0.30
CA TYR A 37 -4.36 -1.83 -0.14
C TYR A 37 -5.10 -2.50 1.01
N ARG A 38 -4.37 -3.10 1.93
CA ARG A 38 -4.95 -3.72 3.12
C ARG A 38 -5.57 -2.69 4.06
N ALA A 39 -4.97 -1.51 4.16
CA ALA A 39 -5.53 -0.42 4.95
C ALA A 39 -6.86 0.08 4.38
N VAL A 40 -6.95 0.23 3.06
CA VAL A 40 -8.22 0.58 2.40
C VAL A 40 -9.27 -0.49 2.66
N THR A 41 -8.88 -1.77 2.57
CA THR A 41 -9.78 -2.90 2.83
C THR A 41 -10.29 -2.87 4.27
N ALA A 42 -9.42 -2.62 5.24
CA ALA A 42 -9.80 -2.51 6.65
C ALA A 42 -10.80 -1.36 6.87
N LEU A 43 -10.57 -0.22 6.23
CA LEU A 43 -11.49 0.91 6.33
C LEU A 43 -12.86 0.57 5.71
N ALA A 44 -12.88 -0.10 4.56
CA ALA A 44 -14.12 -0.54 3.93
C ALA A 44 -14.92 -1.47 4.84
N LEU A 45 -14.23 -2.39 5.52
CA LEU A 45 -14.87 -3.29 6.48
C LEU A 45 -15.43 -2.53 7.68
N ARG A 46 -14.70 -1.57 8.22
CA ARG A 46 -15.15 -0.74 9.34
C ARG A 46 -16.38 0.09 9.00
N GLN A 47 -16.44 0.61 7.78
CA GLN A 47 -17.53 1.46 7.32
C GLN A 47 -18.64 0.67 6.61
N SER A 48 -18.52 -0.64 6.58
CA SER A 48 -19.52 -1.53 5.95
C SER A 48 -19.79 -1.18 4.48
N VAL A 49 -18.74 -0.78 3.76
CA VAL A 49 -18.81 -0.55 2.32
C VAL A 49 -18.78 -1.91 1.62
N ALA A 50 -19.78 -2.17 0.79
CA ALA A 50 -19.86 -3.43 0.05
C ALA A 50 -18.72 -3.54 -0.97
N PHE A 51 -18.17 -4.76 -1.15
CA PHE A 51 -17.04 -4.95 -2.06
C PHE A 51 -17.43 -4.90 -3.54
N ASP A 52 -18.71 -4.93 -3.86
CA ASP A 52 -19.22 -4.68 -5.21
C ASP A 52 -19.56 -3.20 -5.45
N ASP A 53 -19.47 -2.37 -4.42
CA ASP A 53 -19.66 -0.92 -4.55
C ASP A 53 -18.33 -0.27 -4.97
N THR A 54 -18.03 -0.35 -6.26
CA THR A 54 -16.76 0.15 -6.79
C THR A 54 -16.59 1.66 -6.62
N SER A 55 -17.67 2.42 -6.70
CA SER A 55 -17.64 3.87 -6.48
C SER A 55 -17.32 4.19 -5.03
N GLY A 56 -17.93 3.50 -4.08
CA GLY A 56 -17.67 3.67 -2.66
C GLY A 56 -16.24 3.32 -2.28
N LEU A 57 -15.73 2.21 -2.80
CA LEU A 57 -14.34 1.81 -2.57
C LEU A 57 -13.35 2.81 -3.16
N THR A 58 -13.61 3.31 -4.35
CA THR A 58 -12.78 4.32 -5.00
C THR A 58 -12.76 5.61 -4.19
N GLU A 59 -13.90 6.03 -3.69
CA GLU A 59 -13.98 7.25 -2.86
C GLU A 59 -13.20 7.08 -1.55
N LEU A 60 -13.31 5.94 -0.88
CA LEU A 60 -12.51 5.66 0.31
C LEU A 60 -11.03 5.76 0.02
N ALA A 61 -10.57 5.14 -1.07
CA ALA A 61 -9.17 5.15 -1.44
C ALA A 61 -8.68 6.56 -1.78
N THR A 62 -9.48 7.31 -2.52
CA THR A 62 -9.12 8.67 -2.97
C THR A 62 -9.06 9.65 -1.83
N SER A 63 -9.98 9.57 -0.86
CA SER A 63 -10.09 10.53 0.23
C SER A 63 -9.28 10.18 1.47
N SER A 64 -8.72 8.95 1.55
CA SER A 64 -8.02 8.50 2.75
C SER A 64 -6.58 8.98 2.80
N HIS A 65 -6.07 9.11 4.02
CA HIS A 65 -4.66 9.38 4.28
C HIS A 65 -4.05 8.15 4.95
N ILE A 66 -3.04 7.57 4.29
CA ILE A 66 -2.45 6.29 4.69
C ILE A 66 -0.98 6.46 5.01
N THR A 67 -0.55 5.89 6.15
CA THR A 67 0.87 5.71 6.47
C THR A 67 1.15 4.22 6.62
N THR A 68 2.37 3.79 6.32
CA THR A 68 2.75 2.39 6.47
C THR A 68 3.94 2.20 7.41
N ILE A 69 4.60 3.26 7.80
CA ILE A 69 5.74 3.25 8.72
C ILE A 69 5.60 4.42 9.70
N PRO A 70 5.93 4.21 10.99
CA PRO A 70 6.31 2.96 11.66
C PRO A 70 5.14 2.02 11.90
N ARG A 71 3.93 2.52 11.79
CA ARG A 71 2.69 1.76 11.95
C ARG A 71 1.83 1.98 10.72
N VAL A 72 0.95 1.04 10.42
CA VAL A 72 -0.02 1.22 9.34
C VAL A 72 -1.22 1.96 9.89
N THR A 73 -1.47 3.17 9.37
CA THR A 73 -2.63 3.97 9.78
C THR A 73 -3.43 4.37 8.55
N ILE A 74 -4.73 4.56 8.75
CA ILE A 74 -5.61 5.15 7.75
C ILE A 74 -6.52 6.16 8.42
N ASN A 75 -6.48 7.39 7.94
CA ASN A 75 -7.21 8.52 8.53
C ASN A 75 -6.92 8.70 10.03
N GLY A 76 -5.66 8.46 10.42
CA GLY A 76 -5.22 8.60 11.81
C GLY A 76 -5.49 7.39 12.69
N GLU A 77 -6.19 6.37 12.20
CA GLU A 77 -6.48 5.16 12.97
C GLU A 77 -5.45 4.09 12.69
N ASP A 78 -4.89 3.50 13.74
CA ASP A 78 -3.90 2.41 13.63
C ASP A 78 -4.62 1.11 13.25
N VAL A 79 -4.25 0.56 12.11
CA VAL A 79 -4.80 -0.70 11.58
C VAL A 79 -3.72 -1.77 11.42
N THR A 80 -2.57 -1.60 12.05
CA THR A 80 -1.41 -2.48 11.87
C THR A 80 -1.75 -3.96 12.10
N ASP A 81 -2.48 -4.25 13.15
CA ASP A 81 -2.87 -5.65 13.45
C ASP A 81 -4.06 -6.09 12.60
N GLU A 82 -5.01 -5.20 12.38
CA GLU A 82 -6.23 -5.49 11.61
C GLU A 82 -5.95 -5.87 10.17
N ILE A 83 -4.94 -5.27 9.53
CA ILE A 83 -4.61 -5.58 8.14
C ILE A 83 -4.10 -7.02 7.96
N ARG A 84 -3.75 -7.70 9.04
CA ARG A 84 -3.31 -9.10 9.03
C ARG A 84 -4.45 -10.08 9.36
N SER A 85 -5.64 -9.58 9.62
CA SER A 85 -6.80 -10.41 9.95
C SER A 85 -7.27 -11.24 8.76
N ASP A 86 -7.98 -12.34 9.04
CA ASP A 86 -8.55 -13.19 8.01
C ASP A 86 -9.57 -12.42 7.16
N ARG A 87 -10.32 -11.51 7.75
CA ARG A 87 -11.30 -10.68 7.03
C ARG A 87 -10.62 -9.84 5.96
N VAL A 88 -9.52 -9.18 6.30
CA VAL A 88 -8.75 -8.39 5.32
C VAL A 88 -8.09 -9.31 4.30
N ASN A 89 -7.48 -10.41 4.73
CA ASN A 89 -6.86 -11.37 3.81
C ASN A 89 -7.84 -11.90 2.76
N SER A 90 -9.09 -12.14 3.15
CA SER A 90 -10.12 -12.66 2.24
C SER A 90 -10.62 -11.63 1.24
N ALA A 91 -10.51 -10.35 1.57
CA ALA A 91 -11.15 -9.28 0.79
C ALA A 91 -10.17 -8.42 0.00
N VAL A 92 -8.89 -8.40 0.37
CA VAL A 92 -7.93 -7.44 -0.20
C VAL A 92 -7.77 -7.58 -1.71
N SER A 93 -7.80 -8.78 -2.25
CA SER A 93 -7.66 -8.98 -3.70
C SER A 93 -8.84 -8.38 -4.48
N ILE A 94 -10.03 -8.42 -3.91
CA ILE A 94 -11.23 -7.82 -4.52
C ILE A 94 -11.08 -6.30 -4.54
N VAL A 95 -10.69 -5.71 -3.42
CA VAL A 95 -10.50 -4.25 -3.30
C VAL A 95 -9.37 -3.78 -4.22
N ALA A 96 -8.25 -4.50 -4.23
CA ALA A 96 -7.11 -4.15 -5.07
C ALA A 96 -7.38 -4.29 -6.58
N ALA A 97 -8.39 -5.05 -6.97
CA ALA A 97 -8.76 -5.20 -8.37
C ALA A 97 -9.64 -4.05 -8.89
N VAL A 98 -10.18 -3.21 -8.01
CA VAL A 98 -11.02 -2.07 -8.42
C VAL A 98 -10.14 -1.02 -9.10
N PRO A 99 -10.38 -0.66 -10.38
CA PRO A 99 -9.50 0.27 -11.09
C PRO A 99 -9.31 1.61 -10.41
N GLY A 100 -10.37 2.20 -9.86
CA GLY A 100 -10.28 3.48 -9.16
C GLY A 100 -9.44 3.41 -7.88
N VAL A 101 -9.49 2.30 -7.16
CA VAL A 101 -8.63 2.07 -5.98
C VAL A 101 -7.17 1.97 -6.42
N ARG A 102 -6.88 1.23 -7.49
CA ARG A 102 -5.52 1.10 -8.00
C ARG A 102 -4.96 2.46 -8.45
N GLU A 103 -5.73 3.24 -9.17
CA GLU A 103 -5.32 4.59 -9.60
C GLU A 103 -4.98 5.48 -8.42
N ALA A 104 -5.82 5.48 -7.38
CA ALA A 104 -5.58 6.26 -6.18
C ALA A 104 -4.30 5.82 -5.46
N MET A 105 -4.08 4.52 -5.34
CA MET A 105 -2.88 3.99 -4.67
C MET A 105 -1.62 4.27 -5.48
N VAL A 106 -1.64 4.10 -6.80
CA VAL A 106 -0.49 4.41 -7.66
C VAL A 106 -0.12 5.89 -7.56
N ALA A 107 -1.10 6.78 -7.58
CA ALA A 107 -0.84 8.22 -7.43
C ALA A 107 -0.15 8.53 -6.10
N ARG A 108 -0.60 7.93 -4.99
CA ARG A 108 0.00 8.12 -3.68
C ARG A 108 1.40 7.53 -3.57
N GLN A 109 1.62 6.39 -4.19
CA GLN A 109 2.94 5.74 -4.21
C GLN A 109 3.95 6.60 -4.96
N ARG A 110 3.58 7.15 -6.10
CA ARG A 110 4.43 8.06 -6.87
C ARG A 110 4.73 9.34 -6.10
N GLU A 111 3.71 9.91 -5.49
CA GLU A 111 3.86 11.13 -4.67
C GLU A 111 4.79 10.88 -3.49
N PHE A 112 4.63 9.76 -2.79
CA PHE A 112 5.50 9.39 -1.67
C PHE A 112 6.96 9.31 -2.13
N ALA A 113 7.22 8.63 -3.24
CA ALA A 113 8.59 8.48 -3.75
C ALA A 113 9.21 9.82 -4.17
N GLU A 114 8.42 10.70 -4.77
CA GLU A 114 8.89 12.03 -5.17
C GLU A 114 9.29 12.90 -3.98
N GLN A 115 8.68 12.69 -2.82
CA GLN A 115 8.96 13.45 -1.61
C GLN A 115 10.23 13.01 -0.89
N GLN A 116 10.83 11.90 -1.28
CA GLN A 116 12.02 11.37 -0.62
C GLN A 116 13.28 11.89 -1.33
N ASP A 117 14.13 12.60 -0.59
CA ASP A 117 15.36 13.20 -1.16
C ASP A 117 16.37 12.13 -1.58
N SER A 118 16.60 11.13 -0.74
CA SER A 118 17.60 10.09 -0.99
C SER A 118 17.14 9.01 -1.94
N GLY A 119 15.93 8.53 -1.75
CA GLY A 119 15.35 7.47 -2.54
C GLY A 119 14.35 6.64 -1.75
N THR A 120 13.70 5.71 -2.44
CA THR A 120 12.66 4.87 -1.87
C THR A 120 12.82 3.45 -2.35
N VAL A 121 12.75 2.50 -1.42
CA VAL A 121 12.57 1.08 -1.75
C VAL A 121 11.06 0.80 -1.67
N VAL A 122 10.49 0.37 -2.78
CA VAL A 122 9.05 0.12 -2.90
C VAL A 122 8.83 -1.38 -3.07
N GLU A 123 8.07 -1.96 -2.18
CA GLU A 123 7.73 -3.38 -2.21
C GLU A 123 6.29 -3.55 -2.66
N GLY A 124 6.05 -4.51 -3.54
CA GLY A 124 4.72 -4.83 -4.00
C GLY A 124 4.72 -5.77 -5.18
N ARG A 125 3.69 -5.64 -6.02
CA ARG A 125 3.55 -6.38 -7.27
C ARG A 125 3.54 -5.38 -8.42
N ASP A 126 4.23 -5.73 -9.50
CA ASP A 126 4.26 -4.91 -10.72
C ASP A 126 4.72 -3.47 -10.49
N ILE A 127 5.57 -3.25 -9.49
CA ILE A 127 6.03 -1.90 -9.13
C ILE A 127 6.91 -1.34 -10.24
N GLY A 128 7.83 -2.13 -10.75
CA GLY A 128 8.76 -1.69 -11.79
C GLY A 128 8.15 -1.59 -13.19
N THR A 129 6.99 -2.21 -13.42
CA THR A 129 6.36 -2.26 -14.76
C THR A 129 5.10 -1.41 -14.87
N VAL A 130 4.36 -1.23 -13.77
CA VAL A 130 3.07 -0.52 -13.78
C VAL A 130 3.14 0.81 -13.03
N VAL A 131 3.74 0.82 -11.84
CA VAL A 131 3.74 2.02 -10.98
C VAL A 131 4.87 2.98 -11.36
N PHE A 132 6.04 2.46 -11.57
CA PHE A 132 7.25 3.19 -11.91
C PHE A 132 7.90 2.63 -13.16
#